data_a6210edabe8f08269f5e3702ad39d243
#
_entry.id   a6210edabe8f08269f5e3702ad39d243
#
_cell.length_a   1.000
_cell.length_b   1.000
_cell.length_c   1.000
_cell.angle_alpha   90.00
_cell.angle_beta   90.00
_cell.angle_gamma   90.00
#
_symmetry.space_group_name_H-M   'P 1'
#
loop_
_entity.id
_entity.type
_entity.pdbx_description
1 polymer ?
#
loop_
_entity_poly.entity_id
_entity_poly.type
_entity_poly.pdbx_seq_one_letter_code
_entity_poly.pdbx_strand_id
1 'polypeptide(L)'
;MAVAVSSSWSGSSSLMTPHTITVSGLPVHVYGLPALTVPATSSAGLAVVFVLHGRTESHEHPSIMGIVNRVVESARERRLAPDGKGAKDLLVVTFDQRNHGHRTVDRDRNLGWMEGGRKRAQVRKDKGMQAHELDNVSHATDMLACQVGTSRDVSFLIDFLPPALFPHDERTVTDWYSVGFSLGGHATWLALAHEPRITLGIPIVGSPSTHTLLTNRAANLPAPAGPLPLSAPYFPRTLMSLFDALDPDRTTRDRWTGKKICVLSGADDHLVDYYKGGSDKFVEKLREWGVEVDAWVQPNTGHACTPEMIERICDFIWRRGLSPEKGKL
;
A
#
# COMPACT_ATOMS: atom_id res chain seq x y z
N MET A 1 24.54 35.72 -10.93
CA MET A 1 23.14 35.98 -11.29
C MET A 1 22.32 34.82 -10.77
N ALA A 2 21.62 35.04 -9.65
CA ALA A 2 20.72 34.06 -9.08
C ALA A 2 19.41 34.13 -9.84
N VAL A 3 19.05 33.08 -10.56
CA VAL A 3 17.74 32.92 -11.18
C VAL A 3 16.78 32.57 -10.05
N ALA A 4 15.96 33.54 -9.63
CA ALA A 4 14.86 33.31 -8.73
C ALA A 4 13.84 32.41 -9.46
N VAL A 5 13.81 31.13 -9.15
CA VAL A 5 12.72 30.25 -9.53
C VAL A 5 11.60 30.53 -8.54
N SER A 6 10.69 31.42 -8.91
CA SER A 6 9.43 31.61 -8.21
C SER A 6 8.62 30.32 -8.35
N SER A 7 8.62 29.48 -7.33
CA SER A 7 7.73 28.33 -7.23
C SER A 7 6.29 28.81 -6.96
N SER A 8 5.70 29.50 -7.95
CA SER A 8 4.28 29.80 -7.92
C SER A 8 3.53 28.54 -8.39
N TRP A 9 3.01 27.76 -7.47
CA TRP A 9 2.02 26.71 -7.72
C TRP A 9 0.68 27.24 -8.26
N SER A 10 0.65 28.46 -8.79
CA SER A 10 -0.53 29.20 -9.27
C SER A 10 -0.91 28.87 -10.72
N GLY A 11 -0.65 27.66 -11.18
CA GLY A 11 -1.26 27.16 -12.42
C GLY A 11 -2.62 26.53 -12.10
N SER A 12 -3.61 26.67 -12.98
CA SER A 12 -4.95 26.05 -12.91
C SER A 12 -4.93 24.53 -13.08
N SER A 13 -4.00 23.84 -12.42
CA SER A 13 -3.94 22.37 -12.43
C SER A 13 -5.06 21.82 -11.53
N SER A 14 -5.85 20.92 -12.08
CA SER A 14 -6.85 20.15 -11.31
C SER A 14 -6.17 19.47 -10.12
N LEU A 15 -6.85 19.39 -8.98
CA LEU A 15 -6.39 18.63 -7.81
C LEU A 15 -6.05 17.16 -8.16
N MET A 16 -6.67 16.66 -9.22
CA MET A 16 -6.50 15.30 -9.73
C MET A 16 -5.35 15.17 -10.74
N THR A 17 -4.71 16.27 -11.13
CA THR A 17 -3.51 16.21 -11.96
C THR A 17 -2.29 16.06 -11.05
N PRO A 18 -1.52 14.96 -11.15
CA PRO A 18 -0.36 14.77 -10.30
C PRO A 18 0.77 15.74 -10.68
N HIS A 19 1.48 16.20 -9.67
CA HIS A 19 2.82 16.72 -9.86
C HIS A 19 3.79 15.54 -9.86
N THR A 20 4.38 15.27 -11.02
CA THR A 20 5.31 14.15 -11.15
C THR A 20 6.75 14.65 -10.96
N ILE A 21 7.45 14.03 -10.03
CA ILE A 21 8.87 14.26 -9.78
C ILE A 21 9.63 12.94 -9.84
N THR A 22 10.94 13.02 -10.04
CA THR A 22 11.80 11.84 -9.98
C THR A 22 12.73 11.94 -8.77
N VAL A 23 12.63 10.97 -7.86
CA VAL A 23 13.50 10.86 -6.69
C VAL A 23 14.46 9.70 -6.91
N SER A 24 15.72 10.00 -7.21
CA SER A 24 16.76 8.97 -7.48
C SER A 24 16.33 7.89 -8.47
N GLY A 25 15.74 8.29 -9.61
CA GLY A 25 15.29 7.38 -10.65
C GLY A 25 13.91 6.74 -10.41
N LEU A 26 13.28 7.03 -9.28
CA LEU A 26 11.92 6.60 -8.96
C LEU A 26 10.92 7.71 -9.35
N PRO A 27 10.08 7.54 -10.38
CA PRO A 27 8.98 8.46 -10.68
C PRO A 27 7.95 8.42 -9.56
N VAL A 28 7.58 9.59 -9.05
CA VAL A 28 6.64 9.76 -7.94
C VAL A 28 5.57 10.76 -8.35
N HIS A 29 4.32 10.40 -8.13
CA HIS A 29 3.15 11.19 -8.52
C HIS A 29 2.46 11.71 -7.27
N VAL A 30 2.45 13.04 -7.10
CA VAL A 30 1.96 13.74 -5.91
C VAL A 30 0.69 14.51 -6.25
N TYR A 31 -0.39 14.21 -5.54
CA TYR A 31 -1.70 14.81 -5.69
C TYR A 31 -2.02 15.71 -4.50
N GLY A 32 -2.84 16.74 -4.72
CA GLY A 32 -3.30 17.64 -3.67
C GLY A 32 -2.42 18.86 -3.44
N LEU A 33 -1.28 19.02 -4.13
CA LEU A 33 -0.41 20.20 -4.01
C LEU A 33 -1.14 21.55 -4.18
N PRO A 34 -2.05 21.74 -5.17
CA PRO A 34 -2.77 23.00 -5.33
C PRO A 34 -3.73 23.32 -4.17
N ALA A 35 -4.05 22.34 -3.33
CA ALA A 35 -4.94 22.52 -2.17
C ALA A 35 -4.19 22.87 -0.89
N LEU A 36 -2.86 22.88 -0.90
CA LEU A 36 -2.08 23.24 0.27
C LEU A 36 -2.33 24.69 0.68
N THR A 37 -2.47 24.91 1.96
CA THR A 37 -2.60 26.25 2.52
C THR A 37 -1.27 26.99 2.41
N VAL A 38 -1.24 28.13 1.68
CA VAL A 38 -0.06 28.99 1.55
C VAL A 38 -0.47 30.40 2.03
N PRO A 39 0.32 31.06 2.86
CA PRO A 39 1.60 30.66 3.44
C PRO A 39 1.46 29.63 4.57
N ALA A 40 2.55 28.97 4.92
CA ALA A 40 2.65 27.98 6.00
C ALA A 40 2.37 28.53 7.42
N THR A 41 1.60 29.61 7.53
CA THR A 41 1.12 30.20 8.80
C THR A 41 0.02 29.36 9.48
N SER A 42 -0.50 28.34 8.78
CA SER A 42 -1.34 27.33 9.40
C SER A 42 -0.45 26.50 10.35
N SER A 43 -0.75 26.55 11.63
CA SER A 43 -0.18 25.65 12.65
C SER A 43 -0.58 24.18 12.42
N ALA A 44 -1.44 23.92 11.44
CA ALA A 44 -1.86 22.60 11.01
C ALA A 44 -0.71 21.93 10.24
N GLY A 45 -0.33 20.71 10.65
CA GLY A 45 0.70 19.91 9.99
C GLY A 45 0.32 19.51 8.57
N LEU A 46 1.27 18.90 7.89
CA LEU A 46 1.09 18.27 6.58
C LEU A 46 1.23 16.75 6.72
N ALA A 47 0.20 16.02 6.35
CA ALA A 47 0.24 14.57 6.24
C ALA A 47 0.49 14.14 4.79
N VAL A 48 1.23 13.03 4.63
CA VAL A 48 1.41 12.37 3.34
C VAL A 48 0.90 10.93 3.45
N VAL A 49 0.06 10.51 2.50
CA VAL A 49 -0.40 9.13 2.39
C VAL A 49 0.12 8.50 1.09
N PHE A 50 0.86 7.40 1.23
CA PHE A 50 1.22 6.56 0.09
C PHE A 50 0.04 5.66 -0.28
N VAL A 51 -0.34 5.62 -1.57
CA VAL A 51 -1.34 4.69 -2.11
C VAL A 51 -0.65 3.71 -3.04
N LEU A 52 -0.66 2.42 -2.64
CA LEU A 52 0.12 1.35 -3.26
C LEU A 52 -0.79 0.40 -4.04
N HIS A 53 -0.44 0.12 -5.30
CA HIS A 53 -1.27 -0.68 -6.23
C HIS A 53 -1.18 -2.20 -6.01
N GLY A 54 -2.06 -2.95 -6.67
CA GLY A 54 -2.07 -4.41 -6.68
C GLY A 54 -1.01 -5.05 -7.60
N ARG A 55 -0.89 -6.38 -7.54
CA ARG A 55 0.00 -7.14 -8.42
C ARG A 55 -0.47 -7.05 -9.87
N THR A 56 0.46 -6.92 -10.81
CA THR A 56 0.24 -6.71 -12.25
C THR A 56 -0.43 -5.39 -12.64
N GLU A 57 -0.64 -4.49 -11.69
CA GLU A 57 -1.19 -3.15 -11.90
C GLU A 57 -0.07 -2.09 -12.02
N SER A 58 -0.46 -0.82 -12.03
CA SER A 58 0.40 0.35 -11.97
C SER A 58 -0.23 1.43 -11.07
N HIS A 59 0.51 2.50 -10.82
CA HIS A 59 -0.01 3.67 -10.11
C HIS A 59 -1.24 4.31 -10.79
N GLU A 60 -1.41 4.12 -12.12
CA GLU A 60 -2.54 4.65 -12.90
C GLU A 60 -3.74 3.69 -12.98
N HIS A 61 -3.66 2.51 -12.36
CA HIS A 61 -4.76 1.54 -12.43
C HIS A 61 -6.07 2.15 -11.88
N PRO A 62 -7.21 1.96 -12.54
CA PRO A 62 -8.48 2.60 -12.14
C PRO A 62 -8.88 2.39 -10.69
N SER A 63 -8.61 1.23 -10.10
CA SER A 63 -8.88 0.95 -8.69
C SER A 63 -8.06 1.85 -7.75
N ILE A 64 -6.80 2.11 -8.11
CA ILE A 64 -5.90 2.99 -7.35
C ILE A 64 -6.30 4.44 -7.52
N MET A 65 -6.58 4.86 -8.74
CA MET A 65 -7.04 6.22 -9.02
C MET A 65 -8.38 6.52 -8.34
N GLY A 66 -9.27 5.53 -8.21
CA GLY A 66 -10.50 5.66 -7.42
C GLY A 66 -10.21 6.01 -5.94
N ILE A 67 -9.25 5.32 -5.32
CA ILE A 67 -8.81 5.60 -3.94
C ILE A 67 -8.17 7.00 -3.87
N VAL A 68 -7.20 7.30 -4.76
CA VAL A 68 -6.48 8.58 -4.79
C VAL A 68 -7.45 9.75 -4.89
N ASN A 69 -8.31 9.73 -5.90
CA ASN A 69 -9.25 10.81 -6.18
C ASN A 69 -10.19 11.06 -4.99
N ARG A 70 -10.78 9.99 -4.46
CA ARG A 70 -11.75 10.12 -3.37
C ARG A 70 -11.10 10.57 -2.06
N VAL A 71 -9.86 10.12 -1.76
CA VAL A 71 -9.11 10.56 -0.58
C VAL A 71 -8.76 12.04 -0.66
N VAL A 72 -8.28 12.51 -1.83
CA VAL A 72 -7.96 13.95 -2.06
C VAL A 72 -9.22 14.81 -1.94
N GLU A 73 -10.33 14.41 -2.59
CA GLU A 73 -11.60 15.12 -2.54
C GLU A 73 -12.17 15.20 -1.13
N SER A 74 -12.28 14.05 -0.47
CA SER A 74 -12.83 13.96 0.89
C SER A 74 -12.03 14.77 1.90
N ALA A 75 -10.71 14.73 1.83
CA ALA A 75 -9.86 15.54 2.71
C ALA A 75 -10.08 17.02 2.49
N ARG A 76 -10.20 17.46 1.24
CA ARG A 76 -10.49 18.87 0.89
C ARG A 76 -11.88 19.29 1.35
N GLU A 77 -12.92 18.52 1.02
CA GLU A 77 -14.31 18.80 1.39
C GLU A 77 -14.46 19.00 2.91
N ARG A 78 -13.94 18.03 3.69
CA ARG A 78 -14.02 18.05 5.15
C ARG A 78 -13.19 19.18 5.77
N ARG A 79 -12.03 19.51 5.19
CA ARG A 79 -11.23 20.63 5.68
C ARG A 79 -11.88 21.99 5.44
N LEU A 80 -12.66 22.14 4.37
CA LEU A 80 -13.41 23.36 4.08
C LEU A 80 -14.72 23.49 4.89
N ALA A 81 -15.18 22.41 5.51
CA ALA A 81 -16.33 22.41 6.40
C ALA A 81 -16.02 23.19 7.71
N PRO A 82 -17.03 23.73 8.39
CA PRO A 82 -16.84 24.52 9.62
C PRO A 82 -16.06 23.79 10.72
N ASP A 83 -16.23 22.48 10.83
CA ASP A 83 -15.56 21.60 11.80
C ASP A 83 -14.16 21.13 11.35
N GLY A 84 -13.78 21.48 10.11
CA GLY A 84 -12.46 21.17 9.55
C GLY A 84 -11.37 22.19 9.88
N LYS A 85 -11.70 23.26 10.58
CA LYS A 85 -10.72 24.30 10.94
C LYS A 85 -9.61 23.72 11.83
N GLY A 86 -8.36 23.89 11.38
CA GLY A 86 -7.19 23.35 12.08
C GLY A 86 -6.84 21.90 11.72
N ALA A 87 -7.58 21.27 10.82
CA ALA A 87 -7.21 19.96 10.26
C ALA A 87 -5.91 20.06 9.44
N LYS A 88 -5.14 18.97 9.44
CA LYS A 88 -3.90 18.85 8.66
C LYS A 88 -4.19 18.93 7.15
N ASP A 89 -3.25 19.50 6.41
CA ASP A 89 -3.19 19.33 4.96
C ASP A 89 -2.84 17.89 4.58
N LEU A 90 -3.25 17.45 3.39
CA LEU A 90 -2.97 16.11 2.91
C LEU A 90 -2.40 16.14 1.49
N LEU A 91 -1.31 15.39 1.30
CA LEU A 91 -0.85 14.96 -0.01
C LEU A 91 -1.04 13.46 -0.17
N VAL A 92 -1.44 13.05 -1.35
CA VAL A 92 -1.50 11.64 -1.75
C VAL A 92 -0.37 11.35 -2.72
N VAL A 93 0.37 10.28 -2.48
CA VAL A 93 1.56 9.90 -3.25
C VAL A 93 1.39 8.50 -3.81
N THR A 94 1.62 8.34 -5.11
CA THR A 94 1.66 7.04 -5.78
C THR A 94 2.97 6.87 -6.54
N PHE A 95 3.37 5.63 -6.72
CA PHE A 95 4.51 5.24 -7.56
C PHE A 95 4.36 3.79 -8.00
N ASP A 96 5.03 3.41 -9.08
CA ASP A 96 5.05 2.01 -9.50
C ASP A 96 5.94 1.17 -8.59
N GLN A 97 5.40 0.06 -8.09
CA GLN A 97 6.16 -0.90 -7.31
C GLN A 97 7.24 -1.55 -8.15
N ARG A 98 8.23 -2.19 -7.51
CA ARG A 98 9.33 -2.85 -8.24
C ARG A 98 8.79 -3.90 -9.20
N ASN A 99 9.33 -3.92 -10.40
CA ASN A 99 8.93 -4.76 -11.53
C ASN A 99 7.47 -4.57 -12.01
N HIS A 100 6.82 -3.44 -11.67
CA HIS A 100 5.45 -3.11 -12.10
C HIS A 100 5.40 -1.77 -12.85
N GLY A 101 4.31 -1.52 -13.58
CA GLY A 101 4.11 -0.29 -14.34
C GLY A 101 5.30 0.06 -15.24
N HIS A 102 5.80 1.28 -15.14
CA HIS A 102 6.97 1.75 -15.86
C HIS A 102 8.31 1.15 -15.38
N ARG A 103 8.33 0.49 -14.21
CA ARG A 103 9.50 -0.20 -13.66
C ARG A 103 9.54 -1.69 -14.04
N THR A 104 8.66 -2.14 -14.94
CA THR A 104 8.59 -3.55 -15.35
C THR A 104 9.82 -3.93 -16.18
N VAL A 105 10.55 -4.95 -15.72
CA VAL A 105 11.70 -5.55 -16.40
C VAL A 105 11.36 -6.94 -16.89
N ASP A 106 10.74 -7.77 -16.04
CA ASP A 106 10.34 -9.14 -16.34
C ASP A 106 8.90 -9.40 -15.88
N ARG A 107 7.97 -9.42 -16.83
CA ARG A 107 6.54 -9.60 -16.54
C ARG A 107 6.20 -10.98 -15.98
N ASP A 108 6.91 -12.01 -16.37
CA ASP A 108 6.63 -13.38 -15.93
C ASP A 108 6.95 -13.54 -14.44
N ARG A 109 7.88 -12.75 -13.88
CA ARG A 109 8.18 -12.70 -12.44
C ARG A 109 7.05 -12.12 -11.59
N ASN A 110 6.11 -11.40 -12.19
CA ASN A 110 4.92 -10.90 -11.48
C ASN A 110 3.79 -11.93 -11.44
N LEU A 111 3.94 -13.11 -12.07
CA LEU A 111 2.91 -14.14 -12.10
C LEU A 111 2.92 -14.99 -10.82
N GLY A 112 1.78 -15.61 -10.53
CA GLY A 112 1.70 -16.71 -9.56
C GLY A 112 2.38 -17.97 -10.08
N TRP A 113 2.39 -19.04 -9.28
CA TRP A 113 2.82 -20.36 -9.78
C TRP A 113 1.98 -20.82 -10.97
N MET A 114 0.68 -20.57 -10.91
CA MET A 114 -0.23 -20.75 -12.05
C MET A 114 -1.20 -19.57 -12.10
N GLU A 115 -1.21 -18.88 -13.21
CA GLU A 115 -2.18 -17.81 -13.45
C GLU A 115 -3.41 -18.35 -14.16
N GLY A 116 -4.58 -17.93 -13.67
CA GLY A 116 -5.85 -18.25 -14.28
C GLY A 116 -6.20 -17.36 -15.47
N GLY A 117 -7.31 -17.69 -16.12
CA GLY A 117 -7.91 -16.88 -17.16
C GLY A 117 -7.56 -17.27 -18.60
N ARG A 118 -8.48 -16.94 -19.52
CA ARG A 118 -8.40 -17.35 -20.94
C ARG A 118 -7.16 -16.83 -21.65
N LYS A 119 -6.75 -15.59 -21.37
CA LYS A 119 -5.55 -15.00 -21.98
C LYS A 119 -4.30 -15.78 -21.61
N ARG A 120 -4.16 -16.15 -20.33
CA ARG A 120 -2.98 -16.91 -19.89
C ARG A 120 -2.98 -18.33 -20.41
N ALA A 121 -4.15 -18.98 -20.47
CA ALA A 121 -4.29 -20.30 -21.08
C ALA A 121 -3.82 -20.29 -22.55
N GLN A 122 -4.14 -19.25 -23.31
CA GLN A 122 -3.64 -19.09 -24.69
C GLN A 122 -2.12 -18.91 -24.74
N VAL A 123 -1.56 -18.02 -23.91
CA VAL A 123 -0.10 -17.80 -23.82
C VAL A 123 0.64 -19.10 -23.47
N ARG A 124 0.14 -19.88 -22.53
CA ARG A 124 0.71 -21.19 -22.17
C ARG A 124 0.70 -22.15 -23.35
N LYS A 125 -0.40 -22.20 -24.10
CA LYS A 125 -0.55 -23.02 -25.31
C LYS A 125 0.45 -22.57 -26.39
N ASP A 126 0.57 -21.29 -26.63
CA ASP A 126 1.48 -20.72 -27.65
C ASP A 126 2.96 -21.00 -27.29
N LYS A 127 3.29 -21.03 -25.99
CA LYS A 127 4.60 -21.41 -25.48
C LYS A 127 4.82 -22.95 -25.44
N GLY A 128 3.83 -23.77 -25.79
CA GLY A 128 3.91 -25.24 -25.70
C GLY A 128 4.03 -25.78 -24.29
N MET A 129 3.59 -25.03 -23.28
CA MET A 129 3.70 -25.42 -21.87
C MET A 129 2.81 -26.60 -21.53
N GLN A 130 3.38 -27.55 -20.78
CA GLN A 130 2.64 -28.70 -20.27
C GLN A 130 1.74 -28.30 -19.08
N ALA A 131 0.73 -29.12 -18.79
CA ALA A 131 -0.25 -28.83 -17.74
C ALA A 131 0.37 -28.73 -16.32
N HIS A 132 1.50 -29.41 -16.09
CA HIS A 132 2.21 -29.41 -14.80
C HIS A 132 3.28 -28.30 -14.69
N GLU A 133 3.63 -27.63 -15.80
CA GLU A 133 4.61 -26.56 -15.77
C GLU A 133 4.05 -25.31 -15.10
N LEU A 134 4.88 -24.67 -14.31
CA LEU A 134 4.52 -23.44 -13.59
C LEU A 134 4.81 -22.20 -14.41
N ASP A 135 3.98 -21.17 -14.25
CA ASP A 135 4.19 -19.86 -14.88
C ASP A 135 5.39 -19.11 -14.27
N ASN A 136 5.54 -19.20 -12.95
CA ASN A 136 6.67 -18.63 -12.21
C ASN A 136 7.10 -19.56 -11.07
N VAL A 137 8.15 -20.31 -11.25
CA VAL A 137 8.72 -21.21 -10.22
C VAL A 137 9.13 -20.43 -8.96
N SER A 138 9.64 -19.19 -9.14
CA SER A 138 10.15 -18.34 -8.07
C SER A 138 9.08 -17.47 -7.41
N HIS A 139 7.79 -17.72 -7.65
CA HIS A 139 6.69 -16.86 -7.19
C HIS A 139 6.80 -16.43 -5.73
N ALA A 140 7.16 -17.35 -4.82
CA ALA A 140 7.28 -17.00 -3.40
C ALA A 140 8.39 -15.98 -3.13
N THR A 141 9.54 -16.13 -3.78
CA THR A 141 10.66 -15.19 -3.67
C THR A 141 10.32 -13.84 -4.27
N ASP A 142 9.75 -13.83 -5.48
CA ASP A 142 9.43 -12.61 -6.20
C ASP A 142 8.34 -11.82 -5.47
N MET A 143 7.34 -12.51 -4.92
CA MET A 143 6.25 -11.90 -4.15
C MET A 143 6.77 -11.19 -2.89
N LEU A 144 7.58 -11.88 -2.06
CA LEU A 144 8.17 -11.27 -0.88
C LEU A 144 9.13 -10.13 -1.24
N ALA A 145 9.98 -10.33 -2.25
CA ALA A 145 10.94 -9.32 -2.69
C ALA A 145 10.26 -8.03 -3.16
N CYS A 146 9.15 -8.14 -3.89
CA CYS A 146 8.38 -6.99 -4.34
C CYS A 146 7.74 -6.25 -3.15
N GLN A 147 7.11 -6.95 -2.22
CA GLN A 147 6.49 -6.37 -1.04
C GLN A 147 7.51 -5.63 -0.15
N VAL A 148 8.62 -6.30 0.17
CA VAL A 148 9.72 -5.71 0.95
C VAL A 148 10.36 -4.54 0.21
N GLY A 149 10.56 -4.70 -1.09
CA GLY A 149 11.10 -3.63 -1.93
C GLY A 149 10.22 -2.38 -1.92
N THR A 150 8.90 -2.54 -2.01
CA THR A 150 7.93 -1.45 -1.96
C THR A 150 7.91 -0.77 -0.59
N SER A 151 7.93 -1.53 0.51
CA SER A 151 8.04 -0.97 1.87
C SER A 151 9.32 -0.16 2.05
N ARG A 152 10.45 -0.60 1.49
CA ARG A 152 11.72 0.14 1.50
C ARG A 152 11.69 1.38 0.61
N ASP A 153 11.01 1.32 -0.54
CA ASP A 153 10.79 2.50 -1.39
C ASP A 153 9.93 3.55 -0.65
N VAL A 154 8.94 3.13 0.16
CA VAL A 154 8.20 4.04 1.05
C VAL A 154 9.13 4.70 2.06
N SER A 155 9.97 3.93 2.78
CA SER A 155 10.94 4.49 3.73
C SER A 155 11.92 5.45 3.06
N PHE A 156 12.41 5.10 1.88
CA PHE A 156 13.27 5.95 1.05
C PHE A 156 12.58 7.28 0.69
N LEU A 157 11.31 7.23 0.28
CA LEU A 157 10.54 8.43 -0.07
C LEU A 157 10.21 9.29 1.16
N ILE A 158 10.05 8.72 2.34
CA ILE A 158 9.90 9.49 3.58
C ILE A 158 11.14 10.37 3.84
N ASP A 159 12.34 9.90 3.50
CA ASP A 159 13.57 10.66 3.65
C ASP A 159 13.76 11.72 2.55
N PHE A 160 13.50 11.37 1.30
CA PHE A 160 13.92 12.16 0.14
C PHE A 160 12.82 12.93 -0.58
N LEU A 161 11.55 12.59 -0.35
CA LEU A 161 10.44 13.31 -0.95
C LEU A 161 10.28 14.74 -0.40
N PRO A 162 10.39 15.01 0.92
CA PRO A 162 10.25 16.37 1.43
C PRO A 162 11.26 17.35 0.84
N PRO A 163 12.58 17.11 0.84
CA PRO A 163 13.53 18.04 0.23
C PRO A 163 13.36 18.16 -1.30
N ALA A 164 12.81 17.16 -1.97
CA ALA A 164 12.54 17.23 -3.39
C ALA A 164 11.29 18.06 -3.73
N LEU A 165 10.27 18.06 -2.85
CA LEU A 165 9.04 18.84 -3.02
C LEU A 165 9.15 20.26 -2.47
N PHE A 166 9.89 20.45 -1.39
CA PHE A 166 9.97 21.69 -0.63
C PHE A 166 11.44 22.14 -0.46
N PRO A 167 12.13 22.46 -1.58
CA PRO A 167 13.59 22.72 -1.56
C PRO A 167 13.96 24.02 -0.81
N HIS A 168 12.98 24.84 -0.45
CA HIS A 168 13.18 26.06 0.34
C HIS A 168 12.49 25.97 1.71
N ASP A 169 12.23 24.77 2.21
CA ASP A 169 11.58 24.52 3.49
C ASP A 169 10.15 25.14 3.59
N GLU A 170 9.46 25.24 2.46
CA GLU A 170 8.13 25.86 2.39
C GLU A 170 7.09 25.12 3.25
N ARG A 171 7.25 23.80 3.41
CA ARG A 171 6.39 22.96 4.25
C ARG A 171 7.16 21.84 4.91
N THR A 172 6.74 21.50 6.13
CA THR A 172 7.25 20.32 6.85
C THR A 172 6.19 19.23 6.90
N VAL A 173 6.54 18.02 6.46
CA VAL A 173 5.69 16.85 6.61
C VAL A 173 5.76 16.36 8.05
N THR A 174 4.61 16.29 8.71
CA THR A 174 4.51 15.91 10.13
C THR A 174 4.05 14.47 10.33
N ASP A 175 3.34 13.91 9.34
CA ASP A 175 2.71 12.59 9.47
C ASP A 175 2.80 11.81 8.17
N TRP A 176 3.01 10.48 8.32
CA TRP A 176 3.13 9.56 7.20
C TRP A 176 2.17 8.40 7.34
N TYR A 177 1.42 8.14 6.28
CA TYR A 177 0.39 7.09 6.21
C TYR A 177 0.61 6.19 5.01
N SER A 178 0.08 4.97 5.05
CA SER A 178 0.14 4.02 3.94
C SER A 178 -1.22 3.37 3.73
N VAL A 179 -1.70 3.37 2.51
CA VAL A 179 -2.89 2.67 2.03
C VAL A 179 -2.46 1.76 0.90
N GLY A 180 -2.86 0.50 0.88
CA GLY A 180 -2.45 -0.38 -0.21
C GLY A 180 -3.46 -1.44 -0.52
N PHE A 181 -3.63 -1.70 -1.82
CA PHE A 181 -4.50 -2.73 -2.35
C PHE A 181 -3.71 -3.99 -2.69
N SER A 182 -4.16 -5.17 -2.23
CA SER A 182 -3.60 -6.48 -2.56
C SER A 182 -2.07 -6.54 -2.31
N LEU A 183 -1.23 -6.59 -3.34
CA LEU A 183 0.24 -6.51 -3.21
C LEU A 183 0.65 -5.27 -2.40
N GLY A 184 0.03 -4.11 -2.68
CA GLY A 184 0.21 -2.89 -1.90
C GLY A 184 -0.28 -3.01 -0.46
N GLY A 185 -1.33 -3.82 -0.21
CA GLY A 185 -1.82 -4.13 1.13
C GLY A 185 -0.82 -4.92 1.97
N HIS A 186 -0.14 -5.90 1.36
CA HIS A 186 0.98 -6.60 2.01
C HIS A 186 2.15 -5.65 2.29
N ALA A 187 2.49 -4.77 1.32
CA ALA A 187 3.55 -3.78 1.51
C ALA A 187 3.19 -2.75 2.59
N THR A 188 1.90 -2.40 2.74
CA THR A 188 1.41 -1.53 3.83
C THR A 188 1.59 -2.19 5.20
N TRP A 189 1.32 -3.49 5.34
CA TRP A 189 1.61 -4.23 6.57
C TRP A 189 3.11 -4.20 6.90
N LEU A 190 3.98 -4.41 5.91
CA LEU A 190 5.43 -4.34 6.07
C LEU A 190 5.91 -2.93 6.44
N ALA A 191 5.34 -1.89 5.80
CA ALA A 191 5.66 -0.49 6.13
C ALA A 191 5.26 -0.17 7.58
N LEU A 192 4.08 -0.60 8.03
CA LEU A 192 3.65 -0.45 9.44
C LEU A 192 4.62 -1.13 10.41
N ALA A 193 5.09 -2.33 10.09
CA ALA A 193 5.96 -3.11 10.97
C ALA A 193 7.41 -2.61 11.03
N HIS A 194 7.94 -2.07 9.92
CA HIS A 194 9.36 -1.80 9.76
C HIS A 194 9.73 -0.32 9.58
N GLU A 195 8.76 0.56 9.29
CA GLU A 195 8.97 2.00 9.21
C GLU A 195 8.26 2.70 10.39
N PRO A 196 9.00 3.16 11.41
CA PRO A 196 8.39 3.73 12.60
C PRO A 196 7.63 5.04 12.34
N ARG A 197 7.96 5.79 11.30
CA ARG A 197 7.30 7.04 10.93
C ARG A 197 5.92 6.83 10.27
N ILE A 198 5.62 5.64 9.75
CA ILE A 198 4.26 5.30 9.31
C ILE A 198 3.40 5.05 10.56
N THR A 199 2.54 5.99 10.88
CA THR A 199 1.69 5.97 12.08
C THR A 199 0.27 5.51 11.83
N LEU A 200 -0.20 5.57 10.56
CA LEU A 200 -1.51 5.11 10.13
C LEU A 200 -1.38 4.24 8.88
N GLY A 201 -2.02 3.07 8.89
CA GLY A 201 -2.02 2.18 7.75
C GLY A 201 -3.36 1.53 7.46
N ILE A 202 -3.64 1.36 6.16
CA ILE A 202 -4.89 0.74 5.69
C ILE A 202 -4.55 -0.35 4.66
N PRO A 203 -4.26 -1.57 5.11
CA PRO A 203 -4.13 -2.71 4.21
C PRO A 203 -5.52 -3.15 3.70
N ILE A 204 -5.70 -3.14 2.39
CA ILE A 204 -6.91 -3.58 1.70
C ILE A 204 -6.62 -4.92 1.04
N VAL A 205 -7.36 -5.96 1.39
CA VAL A 205 -7.20 -7.35 0.93
C VAL A 205 -5.73 -7.80 0.96
N GLY A 206 -5.02 -7.45 2.04
CA GLY A 206 -3.62 -7.76 2.29
C GLY A 206 -3.44 -8.62 3.54
N SER A 207 -2.51 -9.57 3.51
CA SER A 207 -2.18 -10.44 4.66
C SER A 207 -0.93 -9.91 5.41
N PRO A 208 -0.90 -9.95 6.75
CA PRO A 208 0.27 -9.65 7.54
C PRO A 208 1.32 -10.79 7.55
N SER A 209 0.97 -11.96 7.04
CA SER A 209 1.85 -13.13 6.93
C SER A 209 1.98 -13.59 5.49
N THR A 210 3.07 -13.18 4.83
CA THR A 210 3.39 -13.65 3.47
C THR A 210 3.73 -15.13 3.49
N HIS A 211 4.36 -15.61 4.56
CA HIS A 211 4.63 -17.03 4.77
C HIS A 211 3.35 -17.86 4.75
N THR A 212 2.38 -17.54 5.62
CA THR A 212 1.11 -18.26 5.71
C THR A 212 0.34 -18.23 4.39
N LEU A 213 0.28 -17.06 3.76
CA LEU A 213 -0.39 -16.88 2.47
C LEU A 213 0.19 -17.81 1.39
N LEU A 214 1.51 -17.80 1.23
CA LEU A 214 2.18 -18.54 0.15
C LEU A 214 2.25 -20.05 0.43
N THR A 215 2.44 -20.47 1.68
CA THR A 215 2.39 -21.91 2.02
C THR A 215 1.00 -22.50 1.82
N ASN A 216 -0.06 -21.75 2.17
CA ASN A 216 -1.44 -22.17 1.88
C ASN A 216 -1.71 -22.26 0.37
N ARG A 217 -1.21 -21.31 -0.43
CA ARG A 217 -1.34 -21.35 -1.90
C ARG A 217 -0.60 -22.56 -2.47
N ALA A 218 0.62 -22.84 -2.02
CA ALA A 218 1.41 -23.97 -2.47
C ALA A 218 0.72 -25.31 -2.16
N ALA A 219 0.17 -25.45 -0.96
CA ALA A 219 -0.55 -26.65 -0.52
C ALA A 219 -1.85 -26.90 -1.29
N ASN A 220 -2.51 -25.83 -1.76
CA ASN A 220 -3.79 -25.88 -2.45
C ASN A 220 -3.67 -25.69 -3.98
N LEU A 221 -2.46 -25.70 -4.53
CA LEU A 221 -2.28 -25.62 -5.98
C LEU A 221 -2.84 -26.89 -6.63
N PRO A 222 -3.75 -26.75 -7.64
CA PRO A 222 -4.44 -27.91 -8.21
C PRO A 222 -3.51 -28.82 -9.02
N ALA A 223 -3.86 -30.12 -9.05
CA ALA A 223 -3.21 -31.09 -9.93
C ALA A 223 -3.38 -30.66 -11.42
N PRO A 224 -2.42 -31.00 -12.32
CA PRO A 224 -1.21 -31.79 -12.06
C PRO A 224 0.00 -30.96 -11.58
N ALA A 225 -0.13 -29.64 -11.39
CA ALA A 225 0.98 -28.74 -11.03
C ALA A 225 1.35 -28.82 -9.54
N GLY A 226 0.39 -29.14 -8.67
CA GLY A 226 0.60 -29.17 -7.22
C GLY A 226 -0.09 -30.30 -6.49
N PRO A 227 0.00 -30.36 -5.14
CA PRO A 227 0.60 -29.35 -4.25
C PRO A 227 2.13 -29.26 -4.39
N LEU A 228 2.70 -28.07 -4.06
CA LEU A 228 4.13 -27.84 -4.13
C LEU A 228 4.79 -28.10 -2.76
N PRO A 229 6.00 -28.71 -2.73
CA PRO A 229 6.73 -28.91 -1.49
C PRO A 229 7.26 -27.60 -0.91
N LEU A 230 7.29 -27.50 0.43
CA LEU A 230 7.84 -26.34 1.13
C LEU A 230 9.38 -26.41 1.22
N SER A 231 10.02 -26.57 0.08
CA SER A 231 11.46 -26.70 -0.07
C SER A 231 11.93 -26.10 -1.40
N ALA A 232 13.22 -26.05 -1.63
CA ALA A 232 13.76 -25.62 -2.92
C ALA A 232 13.19 -26.47 -4.07
N PRO A 233 12.94 -25.88 -5.24
CA PRO A 233 13.23 -24.48 -5.61
C PRO A 233 12.15 -23.47 -5.18
N TYR A 234 10.99 -23.91 -4.68
CA TYR A 234 9.83 -23.05 -4.40
C TYR A 234 9.99 -22.24 -3.10
N PHE A 235 10.54 -22.88 -2.05
CA PHE A 235 10.80 -22.30 -0.73
C PHE A 235 12.24 -22.61 -0.28
N PRO A 236 13.25 -21.91 -0.85
CA PRO A 236 14.63 -22.04 -0.39
C PRO A 236 14.75 -21.69 1.11
N ARG A 237 15.70 -22.29 1.82
CA ARG A 237 15.94 -22.02 3.26
C ARG A 237 16.17 -20.54 3.55
N THR A 238 16.88 -19.84 2.67
CA THR A 238 17.12 -18.39 2.78
C THR A 238 15.82 -17.59 2.69
N LEU A 239 14.86 -17.99 1.85
CA LEU A 239 13.54 -17.38 1.80
C LEU A 239 12.75 -17.61 3.09
N MET A 240 12.82 -18.84 3.64
CA MET A 240 12.16 -19.16 4.92
C MET A 240 12.69 -18.27 6.05
N SER A 241 14.01 -18.07 6.11
CA SER A 241 14.63 -17.14 7.08
C SER A 241 14.20 -15.68 6.88
N LEU A 242 13.92 -15.26 5.64
CA LEU A 242 13.40 -13.90 5.37
C LEU A 242 11.96 -13.73 5.85
N PHE A 243 11.09 -14.74 5.70
CA PHE A 243 9.76 -14.71 6.31
C PHE A 243 9.84 -14.58 7.84
N ASP A 244 10.73 -15.35 8.48
CA ASP A 244 10.93 -15.29 9.93
C ASP A 244 11.38 -13.89 10.40
N ALA A 245 12.19 -13.21 9.62
CA ALA A 245 12.74 -11.90 9.95
C ALA A 245 11.83 -10.71 9.59
N LEU A 246 10.98 -10.87 8.58
CA LEU A 246 10.30 -9.72 7.95
C LEU A 246 8.78 -9.75 8.05
N ASP A 247 8.13 -10.94 8.19
CA ASP A 247 6.68 -11.00 8.25
C ASP A 247 6.13 -10.20 9.43
N PRO A 248 5.16 -9.30 9.21
CA PRO A 248 4.58 -8.44 10.23
C PRO A 248 4.03 -9.20 11.46
N ASP A 249 3.38 -10.35 11.25
CA ASP A 249 2.80 -11.17 12.32
C ASP A 249 3.84 -11.82 13.26
N ARG A 250 5.11 -11.82 12.86
CA ARG A 250 6.27 -12.32 13.62
C ARG A 250 7.03 -11.25 14.39
N THR A 251 6.62 -9.99 14.24
CA THR A 251 7.25 -8.86 14.91
C THR A 251 6.79 -8.71 16.36
N THR A 252 7.51 -7.91 17.12
CA THR A 252 7.26 -7.65 18.54
C THR A 252 6.35 -6.44 18.77
N ARG A 253 5.73 -6.36 19.95
CA ARG A 253 4.75 -5.34 20.33
C ARG A 253 5.24 -3.90 20.13
N ASP A 254 6.51 -3.64 20.40
CA ASP A 254 7.13 -2.30 20.30
C ASP A 254 7.01 -1.69 18.90
N ARG A 255 7.01 -2.51 17.84
CA ARG A 255 6.83 -2.07 16.46
C ARG A 255 5.45 -1.46 16.19
N TRP A 256 4.46 -1.77 17.01
CA TRP A 256 3.06 -1.41 16.80
C TRP A 256 2.56 -0.30 17.72
N THR A 257 3.38 0.12 18.68
CA THR A 257 3.00 1.17 19.64
C THR A 257 2.66 2.48 18.90
N GLY A 258 1.48 3.03 19.19
CA GLY A 258 0.99 4.28 18.59
C GLY A 258 0.50 4.18 17.15
N LYS A 259 0.51 2.98 16.54
CA LYS A 259 -0.04 2.77 15.20
C LYS A 259 -1.58 2.77 15.24
N LYS A 260 -2.18 3.25 14.14
CA LYS A 260 -3.62 3.24 13.89
C LYS A 260 -3.87 2.47 12.60
N ILE A 261 -4.68 1.44 12.65
CA ILE A 261 -4.79 0.49 11.54
C ILE A 261 -6.25 0.29 11.18
N CYS A 262 -6.58 0.37 9.87
CA CYS A 262 -7.88 -0.04 9.35
C CYS A 262 -7.68 -1.19 8.36
N VAL A 263 -8.15 -2.37 8.72
CA VAL A 263 -8.02 -3.57 7.88
C VAL A 263 -9.30 -3.78 7.09
N LEU A 264 -9.20 -3.83 5.76
CA LEU A 264 -10.35 -4.01 4.87
C LEU A 264 -10.18 -5.30 4.06
N SER A 265 -11.15 -6.20 4.14
CA SER A 265 -11.12 -7.49 3.45
C SER A 265 -12.50 -7.85 2.90
N GLY A 266 -12.55 -8.73 1.90
CA GLY A 266 -13.79 -9.32 1.40
C GLY A 266 -14.04 -10.68 2.04
N ALA A 267 -15.30 -10.99 2.37
CA ALA A 267 -15.69 -12.27 2.98
C ALA A 267 -15.52 -13.45 2.03
N ASP A 268 -15.63 -13.20 0.73
CA ASP A 268 -15.50 -14.20 -0.35
C ASP A 268 -14.17 -14.09 -1.08
N ASP A 269 -13.17 -13.45 -0.46
CA ASP A 269 -11.84 -13.34 -1.04
C ASP A 269 -11.07 -14.65 -0.89
N HIS A 270 -11.03 -15.44 -1.96
CA HIS A 270 -10.29 -16.70 -2.00
C HIS A 270 -8.81 -16.54 -2.34
N LEU A 271 -8.39 -15.33 -2.77
CA LEU A 271 -6.99 -15.05 -3.13
C LEU A 271 -6.18 -14.62 -1.90
N VAL A 272 -6.78 -13.78 -1.04
CA VAL A 272 -6.21 -13.34 0.24
C VAL A 272 -7.30 -13.48 1.32
N ASP A 273 -7.61 -14.73 1.64
CA ASP A 273 -8.64 -15.06 2.63
C ASP A 273 -8.23 -14.53 4.01
N TYR A 274 -9.09 -13.71 4.60
CA TYR A 274 -8.85 -13.03 5.87
C TYR A 274 -8.56 -13.99 7.02
N TYR A 275 -9.26 -15.10 7.09
CA TYR A 275 -9.13 -16.09 8.15
C TYR A 275 -8.00 -17.10 7.89
N LYS A 276 -7.97 -17.69 6.70
CA LYS A 276 -6.91 -18.65 6.33
C LYS A 276 -5.54 -17.99 6.20
N GLY A 277 -5.50 -16.70 5.86
CA GLY A 277 -4.28 -15.89 5.82
C GLY A 277 -3.79 -15.44 7.19
N GLY A 278 -4.54 -15.72 8.28
CA GLY A 278 -4.17 -15.38 9.65
C GLY A 278 -4.33 -13.90 10.01
N SER A 279 -5.02 -13.11 9.19
CA SER A 279 -5.24 -11.70 9.45
C SER A 279 -6.12 -11.48 10.68
N ASP A 280 -7.12 -12.32 10.90
CA ASP A 280 -8.01 -12.33 12.07
C ASP A 280 -7.22 -12.44 13.37
N LYS A 281 -6.36 -13.46 13.47
CA LYS A 281 -5.54 -13.74 14.66
C LYS A 281 -4.54 -12.62 14.93
N PHE A 282 -3.96 -12.06 13.87
CA PHE A 282 -3.02 -10.96 14.04
C PHE A 282 -3.71 -9.67 14.45
N VAL A 283 -4.89 -9.37 13.95
CA VAL A 283 -5.73 -8.25 14.38
C VAL A 283 -6.10 -8.37 15.86
N GLU A 284 -6.49 -9.56 16.32
CA GLU A 284 -6.74 -9.82 17.74
C GLU A 284 -5.49 -9.57 18.60
N LYS A 285 -4.36 -10.12 18.20
CA LYS A 285 -3.06 -9.91 18.86
C LYS A 285 -2.67 -8.42 18.94
N LEU A 286 -2.90 -7.64 17.88
CA LEU A 286 -2.65 -6.20 17.89
C LEU A 286 -3.57 -5.47 18.90
N ARG A 287 -4.84 -5.84 18.96
CA ARG A 287 -5.79 -5.31 19.94
C ARG A 287 -5.38 -5.63 21.39
N GLU A 288 -4.94 -6.85 21.64
CA GLU A 288 -4.37 -7.26 22.94
C GLU A 288 -3.14 -6.43 23.32
N TRP A 289 -2.34 -6.01 22.35
CA TRP A 289 -1.21 -5.12 22.55
C TRP A 289 -1.60 -3.64 22.75
N GLY A 290 -2.89 -3.32 22.63
CA GLY A 290 -3.42 -1.96 22.79
C GLY A 290 -3.28 -1.11 21.52
N VAL A 291 -3.08 -1.72 20.37
CA VAL A 291 -3.07 -1.03 19.07
C VAL A 291 -4.50 -0.70 18.66
N GLU A 292 -4.72 0.50 18.15
CA GLU A 292 -6.02 0.89 17.61
C GLU A 292 -6.25 0.22 16.25
N VAL A 293 -7.11 -0.81 16.22
CA VAL A 293 -7.42 -1.55 14.99
C VAL A 293 -8.93 -1.57 14.72
N ASP A 294 -9.33 -0.95 13.61
CA ASP A 294 -10.63 -1.11 12.96
C ASP A 294 -10.50 -2.18 11.87
N ALA A 295 -11.25 -3.27 11.96
CA ALA A 295 -11.21 -4.33 10.96
C ALA A 295 -12.61 -4.62 10.44
N TRP A 296 -12.75 -4.62 9.11
CA TRP A 296 -14.02 -4.88 8.45
C TRP A 296 -13.85 -5.88 7.32
N VAL A 297 -14.58 -6.99 7.44
CA VAL A 297 -14.70 -8.01 6.41
C VAL A 297 -16.06 -7.80 5.72
N GLN A 298 -16.04 -7.27 4.50
CA GLN A 298 -17.25 -6.92 3.77
C GLN A 298 -17.94 -8.19 3.25
N PRO A 299 -19.23 -8.42 3.61
CA PRO A 299 -20.00 -9.55 3.09
C PRO A 299 -20.15 -9.50 1.56
N ASN A 300 -20.32 -10.67 0.93
CA ASN A 300 -20.53 -10.82 -0.53
C ASN A 300 -19.47 -10.10 -1.38
N THR A 301 -18.24 -10.02 -0.91
CA THR A 301 -17.16 -9.31 -1.56
C THR A 301 -15.96 -10.22 -1.74
N GLY A 302 -15.48 -10.34 -2.96
CA GLY A 302 -14.26 -11.06 -3.31
C GLY A 302 -13.00 -10.19 -3.16
N HIS A 303 -11.98 -10.47 -4.00
CA HIS A 303 -10.72 -9.73 -4.02
C HIS A 303 -10.87 -8.36 -4.71
N ALA A 304 -11.41 -7.39 -4.00
CA ALA A 304 -11.73 -6.06 -4.54
C ALA A 304 -11.59 -4.96 -3.48
N CYS A 305 -11.44 -3.72 -3.94
CA CYS A 305 -11.66 -2.51 -3.16
C CYS A 305 -12.98 -1.88 -3.61
N THR A 306 -14.01 -1.96 -2.79
CA THR A 306 -15.34 -1.46 -3.13
C THR A 306 -15.48 0.03 -2.84
N PRO A 307 -16.52 0.71 -3.38
CA PRO A 307 -16.83 2.09 -3.00
C PRO A 307 -17.01 2.28 -1.50
N GLU A 308 -17.65 1.31 -0.81
CA GLU A 308 -17.84 1.35 0.64
C GLU A 308 -16.51 1.25 1.39
N MET A 309 -15.57 0.45 0.90
CA MET A 309 -14.20 0.41 1.44
C MET A 309 -13.50 1.76 1.25
N ILE A 310 -13.66 2.41 0.10
CA ILE A 310 -13.06 3.73 -0.17
C ILE A 310 -13.62 4.78 0.79
N GLU A 311 -14.91 4.80 1.07
CA GLU A 311 -15.48 5.72 2.06
C GLU A 311 -14.94 5.45 3.49
N ARG A 312 -14.75 4.19 3.86
CA ARG A 312 -14.10 3.84 5.15
C ARG A 312 -12.65 4.30 5.22
N ILE A 313 -11.91 4.23 4.12
CA ILE A 313 -10.54 4.78 4.02
C ILE A 313 -10.56 6.28 4.30
N CYS A 314 -11.44 7.01 3.61
CA CYS A 314 -11.61 8.46 3.80
C CYS A 314 -11.97 8.82 5.23
N ASP A 315 -12.94 8.11 5.81
CA ASP A 315 -13.37 8.31 7.19
C ASP A 315 -12.27 8.04 8.21
N PHE A 316 -11.51 6.95 8.02
CA PHE A 316 -10.44 6.60 8.94
C PHE A 316 -9.28 7.58 8.87
N ILE A 317 -8.83 7.97 7.66
CA ILE A 317 -7.79 8.98 7.48
C ILE A 317 -8.24 10.29 8.12
N TRP A 318 -9.49 10.73 7.90
CA TRP A 318 -9.99 11.94 8.49
C TRP A 318 -9.97 11.90 10.02
N ARG A 319 -10.66 10.93 10.59
CA ARG A 319 -10.87 10.85 12.04
C ARG A 319 -9.59 10.57 12.83
N ARG A 320 -8.65 9.83 12.25
CA ARG A 320 -7.45 9.32 12.95
C ARG A 320 -6.17 10.01 12.52
N GLY A 321 -6.18 10.67 11.36
CA GLY A 321 -4.99 11.28 10.79
C GLY A 321 -5.05 12.80 10.67
N LEU A 322 -6.18 13.35 10.19
CA LEU A 322 -6.25 14.74 9.75
C LEU A 322 -7.02 15.65 10.69
N SER A 323 -8.13 15.18 11.29
CA SER A 323 -8.97 16.03 12.14
C SER A 323 -8.17 16.60 13.31
N PRO A 324 -8.42 17.85 13.71
CA PRO A 324 -7.76 18.42 14.87
C PRO A 324 -8.05 17.54 16.11
N GLU A 325 -7.03 17.29 16.92
CA GLU A 325 -7.24 16.63 18.20
C GLU A 325 -8.29 17.44 18.96
N LYS A 326 -9.44 16.82 19.23
CA LYS A 326 -10.39 17.41 20.16
C LYS A 326 -9.64 17.51 21.49
N GLY A 327 -9.28 18.76 21.86
CA GLY A 327 -8.56 19.00 23.08
C GLY A 327 -9.20 18.21 24.22
N LYS A 328 -8.38 17.53 25.00
CA LYS A 328 -8.79 17.05 26.31
C LYS A 328 -9.12 18.32 27.11
N LEU A 329 -10.43 18.70 27.10
CA LEU A 329 -10.96 19.64 28.05
C LEU A 329 -10.97 19.03 29.44
#